data_23791fe58f8b979158b011291cb9278b
#
_entry.id   23791fe58f8b979158b011291cb9278b
#
_cell.length_a   1.000
_cell.length_b   1.000
_cell.length_c   1.000
_cell.angle_alpha   90.00
_cell.angle_beta   90.00
_cell.angle_gamma   90.00
#
_symmetry.space_group_name_H-M   'P 1'
#
loop_
_entity.id
_entity.type
_entity.pdbx_description
1 polymer ?
#
loop_
_entity_poly.entity_id
_entity_poly.type
_entity_poly.pdbx_seq_one_letter_code
_entity_poly.pdbx_strand_id
1 'polypeptide(L)'
;MKTFLVALFAAVLSCAAAAQQPDFKVTLLGTGSPPPVLKRFGPAVLVQAGKETLLIDCGRGCTQRLAQAGVKLGAIDALFITHLHSDHVVGIPDLWLTGWLDSPFGTRTQSLKVWGPAGTRSMMENMQKTFQWDVDTRVADQNLSRSAAGINATEIAAGVVYERNGVKVSAIEVDHGELIKPAFGFRIDYDGRSVVISGDTRFSENLIKHAAGVDLLVHQVAMAKEELLAKSERVRTILAHHTKPPEAGTVFARAKPKLAVYYHISLQGDPRCRRRRKKTSKTPRAAPTPVRWCWVRT
;
A
#
# COMPACT_ATOMS: atom_id res chain seq x y z
N MET A 1 70.92 -14.20 -30.58
CA MET A 1 69.82 -14.73 -29.75
C MET A 1 68.93 -13.57 -29.39
N LYS A 2 67.78 -13.46 -30.02
CA LYS A 2 66.76 -12.38 -29.74
C LYS A 2 65.59 -13.03 -29.01
N THR A 3 65.42 -12.64 -27.75
CA THR A 3 64.33 -13.13 -26.88
C THR A 3 63.12 -12.27 -27.11
N PHE A 4 62.04 -12.86 -27.61
CA PHE A 4 60.72 -12.21 -27.73
C PHE A 4 59.96 -12.38 -26.40
N LEU A 5 59.61 -11.25 -25.78
CA LEU A 5 58.71 -11.19 -24.63
C LEU A 5 57.27 -11.06 -25.15
N VAL A 6 56.46 -12.08 -24.95
CA VAL A 6 55.01 -12.04 -25.24
C VAL A 6 54.28 -11.57 -23.97
N ALA A 7 53.73 -10.35 -24.00
CA ALA A 7 52.89 -9.85 -22.94
C ALA A 7 51.45 -10.30 -23.16
N LEU A 8 50.94 -11.17 -22.28
CA LEU A 8 49.55 -11.63 -22.27
C LEU A 8 48.68 -10.60 -21.50
N PHE A 9 47.88 -9.83 -22.24
CA PHE A 9 46.89 -8.94 -21.65
C PHE A 9 45.63 -9.76 -21.33
N ALA A 10 45.40 -10.07 -20.06
CA ALA A 10 44.13 -10.66 -19.58
C ALA A 10 43.10 -9.55 -19.38
N ALA A 11 42.16 -9.40 -20.29
CA ALA A 11 41.01 -8.54 -20.13
C ALA A 11 40.01 -9.19 -19.15
N VAL A 12 39.98 -8.68 -17.91
CA VAL A 12 38.97 -9.04 -16.92
C VAL A 12 37.67 -8.27 -17.27
N LEU A 13 36.73 -8.92 -17.97
CA LEU A 13 35.36 -8.44 -18.12
C LEU A 13 34.65 -8.58 -16.76
N SER A 14 34.60 -7.51 -15.98
CA SER A 14 33.73 -7.41 -14.82
C SER A 14 32.29 -7.28 -15.31
N CYS A 15 31.57 -8.40 -15.45
CA CYS A 15 30.13 -8.41 -15.57
C CYS A 15 29.53 -7.97 -14.24
N ALA A 16 29.30 -6.66 -14.07
CA ALA A 16 28.41 -6.18 -13.02
C ALA A 16 27.01 -6.70 -13.35
N ALA A 17 26.59 -7.79 -12.71
CA ALA A 17 25.21 -8.23 -12.73
C ALA A 17 24.37 -7.11 -12.11
N ALA A 18 23.79 -6.25 -12.94
CA ALA A 18 22.74 -5.34 -12.51
C ALA A 18 21.65 -6.22 -11.89
N ALA A 19 21.39 -6.05 -10.60
CA ALA A 19 20.29 -6.74 -9.93
C ALA A 19 19.01 -6.39 -10.71
N GLN A 20 18.52 -7.35 -11.48
CA GLN A 20 17.33 -7.18 -12.29
C GLN A 20 16.17 -6.93 -11.33
N GLN A 21 15.65 -5.71 -11.33
CA GLN A 21 14.46 -5.36 -10.54
C GLN A 21 13.35 -6.33 -10.96
N PRO A 22 12.60 -6.91 -10.02
CA PRO A 22 11.54 -7.83 -10.39
C PRO A 22 10.52 -7.08 -11.24
N ASP A 23 10.22 -7.59 -12.44
CA ASP A 23 9.31 -6.97 -13.42
C ASP A 23 7.94 -6.68 -12.85
N PHE A 24 7.47 -7.52 -11.90
CA PHE A 24 6.21 -7.32 -11.21
C PHE A 24 6.32 -7.80 -9.75
N LYS A 25 6.27 -6.85 -8.81
CA LYS A 25 6.46 -7.12 -7.38
C LYS A 25 5.38 -6.44 -6.55
N VAL A 26 4.81 -7.17 -5.59
CA VAL A 26 3.85 -6.66 -4.60
C VAL A 26 4.44 -6.74 -3.21
N THR A 27 4.38 -5.64 -2.47
CA THR A 27 4.88 -5.56 -1.08
C THR A 27 3.77 -5.06 -0.17
N LEU A 28 3.37 -5.85 0.81
CA LEU A 28 2.44 -5.43 1.84
C LEU A 28 3.18 -4.54 2.84
N LEU A 29 3.05 -3.23 2.74
CA LEU A 29 3.67 -2.25 3.63
C LEU A 29 2.97 -2.21 4.98
N GLY A 30 1.64 -2.34 4.96
CA GLY A 30 0.82 -2.39 6.16
C GLY A 30 -0.38 -3.31 5.98
N THR A 31 -0.67 -4.11 7.01
CA THR A 31 -1.74 -5.12 7.02
C THR A 31 -2.67 -4.97 8.22
N GLY A 32 -2.54 -3.87 8.97
CA GLY A 32 -3.38 -3.54 10.11
C GLY A 32 -4.68 -2.87 9.69
N SER A 33 -5.45 -2.46 10.67
CA SER A 33 -6.72 -1.76 10.61
C SER A 33 -6.65 -0.53 11.53
N PRO A 34 -7.73 0.22 11.81
CA PRO A 34 -7.65 1.47 12.58
C PRO A 34 -6.84 1.45 13.89
N PRO A 35 -6.87 0.38 14.72
CA PRO A 35 -6.03 0.35 15.93
C PRO A 35 -4.53 0.44 15.63
N PRO A 36 -3.76 1.28 16.37
CA PRO A 36 -2.34 1.51 16.11
C PRO A 36 -1.49 0.32 16.59
N VAL A 37 -1.34 -0.70 15.76
CA VAL A 37 -0.55 -1.89 16.04
C VAL A 37 0.80 -1.81 15.32
N LEU A 38 1.89 -1.60 16.07
CA LEU A 38 3.24 -1.39 15.53
C LEU A 38 3.72 -2.54 14.61
N LYS A 39 3.29 -3.76 14.86
CA LYS A 39 3.72 -4.92 14.05
C LYS A 39 3.09 -4.96 12.66
N ARG A 40 1.97 -4.26 12.43
CA ARG A 40 1.22 -4.36 11.18
C ARG A 40 1.16 -3.06 10.40
N PHE A 41 1.12 -1.90 11.07
CA PHE A 41 0.82 -0.58 10.51
C PHE A 41 -0.55 -0.51 9.80
N GLY A 42 -0.93 0.67 9.33
CA GLY A 42 -2.17 0.88 8.57
C GLY A 42 -2.10 0.30 7.16
N PRO A 43 -3.24 0.12 6.49
CA PRO A 43 -3.31 -0.48 5.17
C PRO A 43 -2.46 0.31 4.16
N ALA A 44 -1.56 -0.39 3.47
CA ALA A 44 -0.81 0.14 2.35
C ALA A 44 -0.17 -1.02 1.57
N VAL A 45 -0.32 -1.00 0.25
CA VAL A 45 0.25 -2.01 -0.65
C VAL A 45 1.04 -1.31 -1.74
N LEU A 46 2.32 -1.65 -1.86
CA LEU A 46 3.20 -1.19 -2.92
C LEU A 46 3.19 -2.20 -4.07
N VAL A 47 2.97 -1.71 -5.28
CA VAL A 47 3.05 -2.50 -6.51
C VAL A 47 4.09 -1.88 -7.44
N GLN A 48 5.16 -2.61 -7.73
CA GLN A 48 6.18 -2.24 -8.69
C GLN A 48 6.00 -3.11 -9.93
N ALA A 49 5.71 -2.49 -11.07
CA ALA A 49 5.41 -3.16 -12.33
C ALA A 49 6.18 -2.47 -13.46
N GLY A 50 7.22 -3.13 -13.96
CA GLY A 50 8.15 -2.54 -14.93
C GLY A 50 8.73 -1.22 -14.41
N LYS A 51 8.37 -0.11 -15.07
CA LYS A 51 8.83 1.25 -14.69
C LYS A 51 7.90 1.96 -13.71
N GLU A 52 6.74 1.38 -13.39
CA GLU A 52 5.74 2.03 -12.53
C GLU A 52 5.86 1.59 -11.08
N THR A 53 5.82 2.56 -10.19
CA THR A 53 5.78 2.36 -8.73
C THR A 53 4.46 2.91 -8.20
N LEU A 54 3.53 2.01 -7.95
CA LEU A 54 2.16 2.32 -7.55
C LEU A 54 1.95 2.04 -6.06
N LEU A 55 1.22 2.91 -5.40
CA LEU A 55 0.83 2.74 -4.01
C LEU A 55 -0.70 2.65 -3.91
N ILE A 56 -1.20 1.62 -3.24
CA ILE A 56 -2.62 1.45 -2.96
C ILE A 56 -2.83 1.68 -1.47
N ASP A 57 -3.56 2.73 -1.15
CA ASP A 57 -3.73 3.32 0.17
C ASP A 57 -2.40 3.77 0.82
N CYS A 58 -2.50 4.69 1.76
CA CYS A 58 -1.37 5.18 2.54
C CYS A 58 -1.79 5.37 3.99
N GLY A 59 -1.93 4.25 4.67
CA GLY A 59 -2.28 4.22 6.08
C GLY A 59 -1.10 4.62 6.98
N ARG A 60 -1.36 4.60 8.29
CA ARG A 60 -0.36 4.99 9.31
C ARG A 60 0.92 4.17 9.17
N GLY A 61 2.06 4.85 9.07
CA GLY A 61 3.39 4.24 8.98
C GLY A 61 3.77 3.73 7.60
N CYS A 62 3.01 4.08 6.56
CA CYS A 62 3.30 3.77 5.17
C CYS A 62 4.70 4.26 4.75
N THR A 63 5.03 5.50 5.07
CA THR A 63 6.31 6.15 4.72
C THR A 63 7.50 5.45 5.35
N GLN A 64 7.40 5.05 6.64
CA GLN A 64 8.44 4.29 7.32
C GLN A 64 8.64 2.91 6.67
N ARG A 65 7.57 2.29 6.18
CA ARG A 65 7.64 1.01 5.48
C ARG A 65 8.20 1.13 4.07
N LEU A 66 7.89 2.20 3.34
CA LEU A 66 8.55 2.51 2.06
C LEU A 66 10.06 2.67 2.25
N ALA A 67 10.49 3.46 3.25
CA ALA A 67 11.90 3.63 3.58
C ALA A 67 12.58 2.29 3.94
N GLN A 68 11.93 1.44 4.75
CA GLN A 68 12.44 0.08 5.06
C GLN A 68 12.53 -0.82 3.83
N ALA A 69 11.64 -0.65 2.85
CA ALA A 69 11.65 -1.38 1.58
C ALA A 69 12.70 -0.82 0.59
N GLY A 70 13.44 0.24 0.96
CA GLY A 70 14.40 0.90 0.10
C GLY A 70 13.77 1.72 -1.03
N VAL A 71 12.50 2.10 -0.90
CA VAL A 71 11.76 2.86 -1.91
C VAL A 71 11.68 4.32 -1.50
N LYS A 72 12.15 5.21 -2.36
CA LYS A 72 12.01 6.66 -2.15
C LYS A 72 10.54 7.07 -2.23
N LEU A 73 10.10 7.90 -1.29
CA LEU A 73 8.73 8.41 -1.26
C LEU A 73 8.42 9.25 -2.51
N GLY A 74 9.44 9.97 -3.00
CA GLY A 74 9.35 10.75 -4.24
C GLY A 74 9.25 9.91 -5.53
N ALA A 75 9.53 8.61 -5.46
CA ALA A 75 9.47 7.69 -6.59
C ALA A 75 8.08 7.05 -6.81
N ILE A 76 7.08 7.42 -5.99
CA ILE A 76 5.71 6.94 -6.19
C ILE A 76 5.09 7.67 -7.39
N ASP A 77 4.82 6.94 -8.46
CA ASP A 77 4.23 7.46 -9.70
C ASP A 77 2.75 7.77 -9.55
N ALA A 78 2.02 6.93 -8.79
CA ALA A 78 0.59 7.05 -8.58
C ALA A 78 0.16 6.47 -7.22
N LEU A 79 -0.70 7.21 -6.50
CA LEU A 79 -1.40 6.75 -5.32
C LEU A 79 -2.87 6.47 -5.67
N PHE A 80 -3.35 5.29 -5.36
CA PHE A 80 -4.75 4.89 -5.50
C PHE A 80 -5.38 4.72 -4.13
N ILE A 81 -6.50 5.36 -3.89
CA ILE A 81 -7.26 5.32 -2.62
C ILE A 81 -8.49 4.45 -2.81
N THR A 82 -8.62 3.42 -1.96
CA THR A 82 -9.76 2.51 -2.00
C THR A 82 -11.04 3.17 -1.50
N HIS A 83 -10.94 3.90 -0.39
CA HIS A 83 -12.00 4.68 0.23
C HIS A 83 -11.42 5.67 1.25
N LEU A 84 -12.22 6.60 1.78
CA LEU A 84 -11.72 7.74 2.56
C LEU A 84 -11.69 7.52 4.09
N HIS A 85 -11.72 6.29 4.60
CA HIS A 85 -11.47 6.07 6.02
C HIS A 85 -10.05 6.49 6.41
N SER A 86 -9.92 7.02 7.61
CA SER A 86 -8.69 7.63 8.09
C SER A 86 -7.49 6.68 8.10
N ASP A 87 -7.68 5.42 8.39
CA ASP A 87 -6.60 4.44 8.42
C ASP A 87 -6.03 4.10 7.02
N HIS A 88 -6.73 4.42 5.95
CA HIS A 88 -6.28 4.30 4.57
C HIS A 88 -5.58 5.55 4.02
N VAL A 89 -5.80 6.72 4.64
CA VAL A 89 -5.36 8.02 4.08
C VAL A 89 -4.46 8.84 5.00
N VAL A 90 -4.37 8.52 6.29
CA VAL A 90 -3.68 9.37 7.30
C VAL A 90 -2.17 9.49 7.07
N GLY A 91 -1.56 8.62 6.29
CA GLY A 91 -0.15 8.71 5.91
C GLY A 91 0.13 9.58 4.66
N ILE A 92 -0.91 10.06 3.97
CA ILE A 92 -0.74 10.84 2.74
C ILE A 92 0.01 12.15 2.96
N PRO A 93 -0.25 12.94 4.01
CA PRO A 93 0.50 14.17 4.28
C PRO A 93 2.00 13.92 4.38
N ASP A 94 2.40 12.88 5.09
CA ASP A 94 3.81 12.50 5.24
C ASP A 94 4.43 12.02 3.90
N LEU A 95 3.73 11.18 3.15
CA LEU A 95 4.15 10.76 1.80
C LEU A 95 4.33 11.96 0.87
N TRP A 96 3.37 12.86 0.88
CA TRP A 96 3.34 14.04 0.02
C TRP A 96 4.48 15.00 0.32
N LEU A 97 4.58 15.45 1.58
CA LEU A 97 5.55 16.47 1.98
C LEU A 97 6.97 15.92 2.00
N THR A 98 7.21 14.80 2.68
CA THR A 98 8.54 14.19 2.75
C THR A 98 9.02 13.70 1.36
N GLY A 99 8.12 13.23 0.51
CA GLY A 99 8.44 12.83 -0.85
C GLY A 99 8.86 14.00 -1.76
N TRP A 100 8.45 15.22 -1.45
CA TRP A 100 8.83 16.44 -2.16
C TRP A 100 10.18 17.01 -1.74
N LEU A 101 10.59 16.82 -0.48
CA LEU A 101 11.82 17.38 0.06
C LEU A 101 13.06 16.93 -0.72
N ASP A 102 14.05 17.81 -0.81
CA ASP A 102 15.39 17.45 -1.30
C ASP A 102 16.15 16.67 -0.22
N SER A 103 15.94 15.37 -0.22
CA SER A 103 16.47 14.43 0.76
C SER A 103 16.69 13.05 0.14
N PRO A 104 17.46 12.15 0.75
CA PRO A 104 17.64 10.78 0.26
C PRO A 104 16.32 9.99 0.07
N PHE A 105 15.25 10.38 0.76
CA PHE A 105 13.93 9.74 0.70
C PHE A 105 12.92 10.45 -0.19
N GLY A 106 13.20 11.69 -0.59
CA GLY A 106 12.29 12.57 -1.32
C GLY A 106 12.65 12.72 -2.80
N THR A 107 12.89 13.97 -3.21
CA THR A 107 13.29 14.40 -4.56
C THR A 107 12.21 14.26 -5.64
N ARG A 108 10.91 14.32 -5.27
CA ARG A 108 9.84 14.36 -6.27
C ARG A 108 9.86 15.68 -7.03
N THR A 109 9.89 15.59 -8.36
CA THR A 109 9.97 16.74 -9.29
C THR A 109 8.65 17.11 -9.94
N GLN A 110 7.60 16.31 -9.71
CA GLN A 110 6.25 16.50 -10.24
C GLN A 110 5.24 16.50 -9.08
N SER A 111 4.05 17.07 -9.29
CA SER A 111 2.95 16.96 -8.33
C SER A 111 2.64 15.49 -8.01
N LEU A 112 2.27 15.21 -6.74
CA LEU A 112 1.78 13.88 -6.35
C LEU A 112 0.47 13.59 -7.10
N LYS A 113 0.40 12.47 -7.79
CA LYS A 113 -0.79 12.05 -8.52
C LYS A 113 -1.61 11.08 -7.67
N VAL A 114 -2.88 11.39 -7.47
CA VAL A 114 -3.79 10.64 -6.60
C VAL A 114 -5.07 10.31 -7.34
N TRP A 115 -5.47 9.04 -7.33
CA TRP A 115 -6.76 8.56 -7.82
C TRP A 115 -7.57 7.99 -6.65
N GLY A 116 -8.84 8.36 -6.54
CA GLY A 116 -9.67 7.85 -5.46
C GLY A 116 -11.15 8.13 -5.66
N PRO A 117 -12.00 7.72 -4.72
CA PRO A 117 -13.44 7.92 -4.78
C PRO A 117 -13.83 9.41 -4.77
N ALA A 118 -15.10 9.69 -5.02
CA ALA A 118 -15.68 11.02 -4.81
C ALA A 118 -15.33 11.56 -3.41
N GLY A 119 -14.93 12.85 -3.31
CA GLY A 119 -14.39 13.49 -2.11
C GLY A 119 -12.86 13.54 -2.04
N THR A 120 -12.15 12.75 -2.85
CA THR A 120 -10.67 12.75 -2.89
C THR A 120 -10.12 14.12 -3.27
N ARG A 121 -10.69 14.77 -4.26
CA ARG A 121 -10.25 16.11 -4.70
C ARG A 121 -10.35 17.13 -3.57
N SER A 122 -11.51 17.22 -2.94
CA SER A 122 -11.74 18.12 -1.81
C SER A 122 -10.80 17.84 -0.64
N MET A 123 -10.56 16.56 -0.33
CA MET A 123 -9.60 16.18 0.73
C MET A 123 -8.19 16.64 0.39
N MET A 124 -7.71 16.45 -0.84
CA MET A 124 -6.36 16.86 -1.25
C MET A 124 -6.21 18.38 -1.28
N GLU A 125 -7.21 19.11 -1.76
CA GLU A 125 -7.22 20.58 -1.75
C GLU A 125 -7.15 21.17 -0.33
N ASN A 126 -7.94 20.61 0.60
CA ASN A 126 -7.92 21.05 1.99
C ASN A 126 -6.61 20.67 2.70
N MET A 127 -6.03 19.51 2.37
CA MET A 127 -4.70 19.12 2.86
C MET A 127 -3.63 20.12 2.40
N GLN A 128 -3.62 20.53 1.14
CA GLN A 128 -2.69 21.53 0.62
C GLN A 128 -2.84 22.87 1.38
N LYS A 129 -4.09 23.31 1.62
CA LYS A 129 -4.35 24.53 2.44
C LYS A 129 -3.83 24.37 3.86
N THR A 130 -4.01 23.21 4.48
CA THR A 130 -3.56 22.95 5.86
C THR A 130 -2.05 23.09 6.01
N PHE A 131 -1.28 22.65 5.02
CA PHE A 131 0.18 22.69 5.04
C PHE A 131 0.77 23.85 4.21
N GLN A 132 -0.05 24.82 3.82
CA GLN A 132 0.36 25.96 2.98
C GLN A 132 1.57 26.68 3.58
N TRP A 133 1.59 26.89 4.91
CA TRP A 133 2.69 27.57 5.58
C TRP A 133 4.03 26.84 5.41
N ASP A 134 4.04 25.50 5.58
CA ASP A 134 5.26 24.69 5.41
C ASP A 134 5.76 24.75 3.95
N VAL A 135 4.85 24.61 3.02
CA VAL A 135 5.17 24.69 1.56
C VAL A 135 5.76 26.06 1.21
N ASP A 136 5.12 27.14 1.63
CA ASP A 136 5.59 28.51 1.33
C ASP A 136 6.96 28.80 1.94
N THR A 137 7.17 28.38 3.19
CA THR A 137 8.44 28.55 3.90
C THR A 137 9.55 27.77 3.20
N ARG A 138 9.34 26.50 2.83
CA ARG A 138 10.38 25.70 2.18
C ARG A 138 10.67 26.14 0.74
N VAL A 139 9.68 26.64 0.03
CA VAL A 139 9.92 27.25 -1.29
C VAL A 139 10.83 28.48 -1.16
N ALA A 140 10.57 29.35 -0.17
CA ALA A 140 11.37 30.56 0.06
C ALA A 140 12.76 30.27 0.62
N ASP A 141 12.87 29.36 1.59
CA ASP A 141 14.09 29.10 2.36
C ASP A 141 15.02 28.09 1.67
N GLN A 142 14.46 27.04 1.06
CA GLN A 142 15.21 25.93 0.45
C GLN A 142 15.17 25.92 -1.06
N ASN A 143 14.55 26.93 -1.69
CA ASN A 143 14.38 27.04 -3.15
C ASN A 143 13.76 25.78 -3.79
N LEU A 144 12.84 25.11 -3.07
CA LEU A 144 12.16 23.94 -3.59
C LEU A 144 11.11 24.30 -4.64
N SER A 145 10.88 23.39 -5.59
CA SER A 145 9.89 23.61 -6.66
C SER A 145 8.47 23.63 -6.12
N ARG A 146 7.79 24.76 -6.21
CA ARG A 146 6.37 24.90 -5.84
C ARG A 146 5.46 23.99 -6.67
N SER A 147 5.73 23.83 -7.95
CA SER A 147 4.93 22.94 -8.81
C SER A 147 5.01 21.49 -8.39
N ALA A 148 6.17 21.04 -7.89
CA ALA A 148 6.35 19.69 -7.35
C ALA A 148 5.67 19.49 -5.97
N ALA A 149 5.41 20.58 -5.22
CA ALA A 149 4.62 20.54 -3.99
C ALA A 149 3.11 20.36 -4.25
N GLY A 150 2.64 20.38 -5.47
CA GLY A 150 1.23 20.20 -5.80
C GLY A 150 0.75 18.75 -5.59
N ILE A 151 -0.58 18.61 -5.51
CA ILE A 151 -1.28 17.31 -5.58
C ILE A 151 -2.28 17.37 -6.73
N ASN A 152 -2.19 16.43 -7.67
CA ASN A 152 -3.16 16.26 -8.74
C ASN A 152 -4.10 15.10 -8.39
N ALA A 153 -5.31 15.43 -7.95
CA ALA A 153 -6.31 14.46 -7.55
C ALA A 153 -7.34 14.23 -8.66
N THR A 154 -7.56 12.95 -8.99
CA THR A 154 -8.58 12.48 -9.94
C THR A 154 -9.60 11.63 -9.22
N GLU A 155 -10.86 12.03 -9.25
CA GLU A 155 -11.96 11.20 -8.77
C GLU A 155 -12.35 10.19 -9.83
N ILE A 156 -12.53 8.93 -9.40
CA ILE A 156 -12.71 7.79 -10.29
C ILE A 156 -14.08 7.13 -10.13
N ALA A 157 -14.46 6.39 -11.15
CA ALA A 157 -15.53 5.40 -11.15
C ALA A 157 -14.97 4.01 -11.48
N ALA A 158 -15.81 2.98 -11.39
CA ALA A 158 -15.43 1.62 -11.78
C ALA A 158 -15.00 1.56 -13.27
N GLY A 159 -13.99 0.76 -13.56
CA GLY A 159 -13.40 0.61 -14.89
C GLY A 159 -11.91 0.90 -14.91
N VAL A 160 -11.33 1.05 -16.08
CA VAL A 160 -9.90 1.39 -16.25
C VAL A 160 -9.68 2.85 -15.83
N VAL A 161 -8.79 3.07 -14.85
CA VAL A 161 -8.52 4.40 -14.26
C VAL A 161 -7.10 4.88 -14.51
N TYR A 162 -6.21 3.97 -14.90
CA TYR A 162 -4.82 4.29 -15.19
C TYR A 162 -4.25 3.31 -16.21
N GLU A 163 -3.52 3.84 -17.19
CA GLU A 163 -2.81 3.04 -18.18
C GLU A 163 -1.52 3.75 -18.57
N ARG A 164 -0.37 3.14 -18.27
CA ARG A 164 0.94 3.70 -18.55
C ARG A 164 2.02 2.62 -18.55
N ASN A 165 2.99 2.71 -19.46
CA ASN A 165 4.15 1.80 -19.56
C ASN A 165 3.78 0.31 -19.51
N GLY A 166 2.64 -0.07 -20.12
CA GLY A 166 2.12 -1.45 -20.12
C GLY A 166 1.42 -1.86 -18.83
N VAL A 167 1.36 -1.00 -17.83
CA VAL A 167 0.59 -1.23 -16.60
C VAL A 167 -0.82 -0.69 -16.78
N LYS A 168 -1.82 -1.50 -16.45
CA LYS A 168 -3.23 -1.12 -16.45
C LYS A 168 -3.80 -1.30 -15.04
N VAL A 169 -4.46 -0.26 -14.50
CA VAL A 169 -5.19 -0.32 -13.24
C VAL A 169 -6.67 -0.12 -13.49
N SER A 170 -7.47 -1.06 -12.99
CA SER A 170 -8.92 -1.02 -13.02
C SER A 170 -9.49 -0.91 -11.62
N ALA A 171 -10.38 0.05 -11.39
CA ALA A 171 -11.15 0.18 -10.16
C ALA A 171 -12.34 -0.78 -10.21
N ILE A 172 -12.50 -1.55 -9.15
CA ILE A 172 -13.58 -2.52 -8.94
C ILE A 172 -14.48 -1.96 -7.85
N GLU A 173 -15.71 -1.60 -8.17
CA GLU A 173 -16.64 -1.18 -7.13
C GLU A 173 -16.94 -2.33 -6.17
N VAL A 174 -16.79 -2.07 -4.86
CA VAL A 174 -17.01 -3.02 -3.78
C VAL A 174 -18.00 -2.43 -2.75
N ASP A 175 -18.61 -3.30 -1.95
CA ASP A 175 -19.58 -2.88 -0.94
C ASP A 175 -18.92 -2.81 0.45
N HIS A 176 -18.63 -1.62 0.92
CA HIS A 176 -18.13 -1.40 2.28
C HIS A 176 -19.20 -0.86 3.24
N GLY A 177 -20.47 -0.92 2.88
CA GLY A 177 -21.61 -0.47 3.67
C GLY A 177 -22.34 0.74 3.05
N GLU A 178 -23.53 0.99 3.53
CA GLU A 178 -24.44 1.98 2.90
C GLU A 178 -23.91 3.42 2.93
N LEU A 179 -23.13 3.77 3.97
CA LEU A 179 -22.62 5.13 4.17
C LEU A 179 -21.21 5.33 3.60
N ILE A 180 -20.55 4.26 3.12
CA ILE A 180 -19.16 4.29 2.64
C ILE A 180 -19.17 4.01 1.14
N LYS A 181 -19.67 4.96 0.38
CA LYS A 181 -19.83 4.87 -1.09
C LYS A 181 -19.30 6.13 -1.77
N PRO A 182 -18.60 5.97 -2.91
CA PRO A 182 -18.11 4.70 -3.46
C PRO A 182 -16.90 4.15 -2.69
N ALA A 183 -16.72 2.82 -2.72
CA ALA A 183 -15.54 2.12 -2.26
C ALA A 183 -15.01 1.21 -3.38
N PHE A 184 -13.69 1.08 -3.48
CA PHE A 184 -13.04 0.36 -4.58
C PHE A 184 -12.05 -0.69 -4.08
N GLY A 185 -11.98 -1.82 -4.80
CA GLY A 185 -10.79 -2.62 -4.95
C GLY A 185 -10.07 -2.23 -6.24
N PHE A 186 -8.84 -2.67 -6.39
CA PHE A 186 -8.05 -2.41 -7.61
C PHE A 186 -7.51 -3.69 -8.21
N ARG A 187 -7.63 -3.83 -9.54
CA ARG A 187 -6.94 -4.83 -10.33
C ARG A 187 -5.80 -4.16 -11.08
N ILE A 188 -4.59 -4.71 -10.96
CA ILE A 188 -3.39 -4.27 -11.66
C ILE A 188 -2.95 -5.39 -12.60
N ASP A 189 -2.92 -5.10 -13.89
CA ASP A 189 -2.45 -6.01 -14.93
C ASP A 189 -1.12 -5.48 -15.50
N TYR A 190 -0.12 -6.35 -15.64
CA TYR A 190 1.17 -6.06 -16.25
C TYR A 190 1.80 -7.32 -16.80
N ASP A 191 2.22 -7.31 -18.06
CA ASP A 191 2.97 -8.39 -18.73
C ASP A 191 2.35 -9.79 -18.53
N GLY A 192 1.04 -9.90 -18.80
CA GLY A 192 0.28 -11.13 -18.68
C GLY A 192 0.02 -11.62 -17.25
N ARG A 193 0.45 -10.87 -16.24
CA ARG A 193 0.23 -11.15 -14.82
C ARG A 193 -0.76 -10.17 -14.21
N SER A 194 -1.41 -10.59 -13.14
CA SER A 194 -2.45 -9.77 -12.51
C SER A 194 -2.50 -9.89 -11.00
N VAL A 195 -2.78 -8.77 -10.36
CA VAL A 195 -2.99 -8.66 -8.91
C VAL A 195 -4.32 -7.98 -8.65
N VAL A 196 -5.10 -8.49 -7.70
CA VAL A 196 -6.27 -7.80 -7.17
C VAL A 196 -6.06 -7.49 -5.69
N ILE A 197 -6.37 -6.25 -5.31
CA ILE A 197 -6.40 -5.77 -3.93
C ILE A 197 -7.84 -5.39 -3.62
N SER A 198 -8.45 -6.02 -2.62
CA SER A 198 -9.90 -5.92 -2.39
C SER A 198 -10.37 -4.53 -1.93
N GLY A 199 -9.49 -3.71 -1.32
CA GLY A 199 -10.00 -2.66 -0.43
C GLY A 199 -10.78 -3.26 0.73
N ASP A 200 -11.50 -2.44 1.47
CA ASP A 200 -12.43 -2.91 2.49
C ASP A 200 -13.78 -3.22 1.86
N THR A 201 -14.31 -4.38 2.14
CA THR A 201 -15.54 -4.84 1.50
C THR A 201 -16.26 -5.90 2.33
N ARG A 202 -17.57 -5.97 2.22
CA ARG A 202 -18.38 -7.16 2.51
C ARG A 202 -18.06 -8.25 1.48
N PHE A 203 -18.66 -9.43 1.62
CA PHE A 203 -18.64 -10.42 0.55
C PHE A 203 -19.11 -9.79 -0.77
N SER A 204 -18.28 -9.86 -1.81
CA SER A 204 -18.51 -9.16 -3.07
C SER A 204 -18.41 -10.10 -4.28
N GLU A 205 -19.53 -10.31 -4.96
CA GLU A 205 -19.59 -11.04 -6.23
C GLU A 205 -18.80 -10.33 -7.32
N ASN A 206 -18.85 -8.99 -7.34
CA ASN A 206 -18.12 -8.19 -8.30
C ASN A 206 -16.61 -8.36 -8.14
N LEU A 207 -16.11 -8.41 -6.90
CA LEU A 207 -14.70 -8.68 -6.62
C LEU A 207 -14.29 -10.08 -7.10
N ILE A 208 -15.11 -11.12 -6.82
CA ILE A 208 -14.86 -12.50 -7.28
C ILE A 208 -14.72 -12.56 -8.80
N LYS A 209 -15.63 -11.89 -9.51
CA LYS A 209 -15.60 -11.82 -11.00
C LYS A 209 -14.27 -11.23 -11.50
N HIS A 210 -13.82 -10.11 -10.93
CA HIS A 210 -12.59 -9.44 -11.36
C HIS A 210 -11.31 -10.12 -10.87
N ALA A 211 -11.40 -10.91 -9.79
CA ALA A 211 -10.29 -11.68 -9.23
C ALA A 211 -10.18 -13.09 -9.79
N ALA A 212 -11.01 -13.48 -10.75
CA ALA A 212 -11.00 -14.82 -11.33
C ALA A 212 -9.64 -15.13 -11.98
N GLY A 213 -8.94 -16.18 -11.48
CA GLY A 213 -7.70 -16.69 -12.02
C GLY A 213 -6.49 -15.76 -11.92
N VAL A 214 -6.54 -14.70 -11.13
CA VAL A 214 -5.40 -13.76 -10.95
C VAL A 214 -4.21 -14.44 -10.28
N ASP A 215 -3.01 -13.90 -10.52
CA ASP A 215 -1.79 -14.42 -9.89
C ASP A 215 -1.79 -14.18 -8.38
N LEU A 216 -2.28 -13.03 -7.93
CA LEU A 216 -2.36 -12.69 -6.51
C LEU A 216 -3.70 -12.01 -6.18
N LEU A 217 -4.36 -12.48 -5.13
CA LEU A 217 -5.48 -11.80 -4.48
C LEU A 217 -5.07 -11.38 -3.07
N VAL A 218 -4.98 -10.07 -2.83
CA VAL A 218 -4.79 -9.45 -1.53
C VAL A 218 -6.17 -9.06 -0.98
N HIS A 219 -6.63 -9.74 0.05
CA HIS A 219 -8.00 -9.60 0.53
C HIS A 219 -8.07 -9.21 2.00
N GLN A 220 -8.92 -8.26 2.35
CA GLN A 220 -9.19 -7.89 3.72
C GLN A 220 -9.94 -9.00 4.47
N VAL A 221 -9.84 -9.01 5.82
CA VAL A 221 -10.58 -9.94 6.66
C VAL A 221 -10.83 -9.34 8.05
N ALA A 222 -12.03 -9.54 8.56
CA ALA A 222 -12.38 -9.11 9.91
C ALA A 222 -13.07 -10.22 10.70
N MET A 223 -12.73 -10.34 11.98
CA MET A 223 -13.38 -11.26 12.90
C MET A 223 -13.45 -10.71 14.31
N ALA A 224 -14.37 -11.24 15.09
CA ALA A 224 -14.48 -10.98 16.52
C ALA A 224 -14.76 -12.28 17.27
N LYS A 225 -14.49 -12.29 18.58
CA LYS A 225 -14.95 -13.36 19.45
C LYS A 225 -16.47 -13.31 19.59
N GLU A 226 -17.11 -14.46 19.59
CA GLU A 226 -18.58 -14.56 19.71
C GLU A 226 -19.13 -13.86 20.96
N GLU A 227 -18.45 -13.99 22.09
CA GLU A 227 -18.82 -13.30 23.33
C GLU A 227 -18.86 -11.76 23.15
N LEU A 228 -17.97 -11.22 22.30
CA LEU A 228 -17.93 -9.81 22.01
C LEU A 228 -19.02 -9.40 21.02
N LEU A 229 -19.30 -10.26 20.05
CA LEU A 229 -20.44 -10.07 19.14
C LEU A 229 -21.76 -10.03 19.88
N ALA A 230 -21.97 -10.94 20.86
CA ALA A 230 -23.17 -10.97 21.67
C ALA A 230 -23.38 -9.68 22.50
N LYS A 231 -22.28 -9.06 22.99
CA LYS A 231 -22.31 -7.95 23.95
C LYS A 231 -22.13 -6.55 23.34
N SER A 232 -21.70 -6.43 22.08
CA SER A 232 -21.32 -5.14 21.52
C SER A 232 -21.94 -4.89 20.14
N GLU A 233 -22.92 -4.02 20.10
CA GLU A 233 -23.51 -3.53 18.86
C GLU A 233 -22.45 -2.91 17.94
N ARG A 234 -21.58 -2.05 18.49
CA ARG A 234 -20.47 -1.46 17.74
C ARG A 234 -19.61 -2.49 17.01
N VAL A 235 -19.31 -3.64 17.64
CA VAL A 235 -18.52 -4.70 17.01
C VAL A 235 -19.32 -5.38 15.90
N ARG A 236 -20.60 -5.62 16.10
CA ARG A 236 -21.48 -6.15 15.04
C ARG A 236 -21.50 -5.22 13.83
N THR A 237 -21.68 -3.91 14.07
CA THR A 237 -21.66 -2.89 13.02
C THR A 237 -20.34 -2.91 12.23
N ILE A 238 -19.19 -2.91 12.92
CA ILE A 238 -17.87 -2.99 12.26
C ILE A 238 -17.79 -4.25 11.40
N LEU A 239 -18.16 -5.43 11.93
CA LEU A 239 -18.08 -6.68 11.16
C LEU A 239 -19.09 -6.75 10.01
N ALA A 240 -20.19 -6.02 10.10
CA ALA A 240 -21.17 -5.95 9.02
C ALA A 240 -20.65 -5.23 7.77
N HIS A 241 -19.56 -4.47 7.88
CA HIS A 241 -18.91 -3.77 6.76
C HIS A 241 -17.74 -4.55 6.15
N HIS A 242 -17.43 -5.73 6.64
CA HIS A 242 -16.22 -6.48 6.29
C HIS A 242 -16.53 -7.95 5.97
N THR A 243 -15.66 -8.56 5.18
CA THR A 243 -15.69 -9.99 4.89
C THR A 243 -15.17 -10.79 6.07
N LYS A 244 -15.93 -11.79 6.52
CA LYS A 244 -15.53 -12.72 7.58
C LYS A 244 -14.66 -13.86 7.03
N PRO A 245 -13.89 -14.58 7.88
CA PRO A 245 -13.02 -15.67 7.42
C PRO A 245 -13.69 -16.73 6.55
N PRO A 246 -14.90 -17.27 6.88
CA PRO A 246 -15.58 -18.23 6.01
C PRO A 246 -15.98 -17.65 4.64
N GLU A 247 -16.42 -16.39 4.63
CA GLU A 247 -16.76 -15.68 3.40
C GLU A 247 -15.52 -15.46 2.52
N ALA A 248 -14.39 -15.05 3.12
CA ALA A 248 -13.13 -14.91 2.42
C ALA A 248 -12.64 -16.26 1.84
N GLY A 249 -12.84 -17.37 2.58
CA GLY A 249 -12.59 -18.71 2.07
C GLY A 249 -13.43 -19.02 0.83
N THR A 250 -14.70 -18.61 0.82
CA THR A 250 -15.58 -18.75 -0.35
C THR A 250 -15.12 -17.89 -1.52
N VAL A 251 -14.68 -16.64 -1.26
CA VAL A 251 -14.08 -15.76 -2.28
C VAL A 251 -12.89 -16.46 -2.94
N PHE A 252 -11.95 -17.00 -2.15
CA PHE A 252 -10.76 -17.66 -2.67
C PHE A 252 -11.09 -18.95 -3.46
N ALA A 253 -12.01 -19.76 -2.96
CA ALA A 253 -12.43 -20.98 -3.64
C ALA A 253 -13.10 -20.70 -4.99
N ARG A 254 -13.82 -19.59 -5.11
CA ARG A 254 -14.54 -19.20 -6.33
C ARG A 254 -13.68 -18.42 -7.31
N ALA A 255 -12.88 -17.47 -6.82
CA ALA A 255 -11.96 -16.70 -7.66
C ALA A 255 -10.75 -17.52 -8.14
N LYS A 256 -10.34 -18.54 -7.40
CA LYS A 256 -9.19 -19.43 -7.72
C LYS A 256 -7.92 -18.66 -8.08
N PRO A 257 -7.47 -17.69 -7.28
CA PRO A 257 -6.20 -17.03 -7.51
C PRO A 257 -5.05 -18.03 -7.35
N LYS A 258 -3.90 -17.80 -8.03
CA LYS A 258 -2.71 -18.65 -7.82
C LYS A 258 -2.14 -18.51 -6.41
N LEU A 259 -2.28 -17.30 -5.81
CA LEU A 259 -1.94 -17.01 -4.42
C LEU A 259 -2.99 -16.08 -3.82
N ALA A 260 -3.43 -16.38 -2.59
CA ALA A 260 -4.28 -15.50 -1.79
C ALA A 260 -3.57 -15.12 -0.50
N VAL A 261 -3.63 -13.84 -0.12
CA VAL A 261 -3.07 -13.33 1.13
C VAL A 261 -4.04 -12.38 1.83
N TYR A 262 -4.01 -12.37 3.15
CA TYR A 262 -4.79 -11.42 3.93
C TYR A 262 -4.01 -10.13 4.21
N TYR A 263 -4.71 -9.00 4.09
CA TYR A 263 -4.28 -7.71 4.63
C TYR A 263 -5.46 -7.06 5.36
N HIS A 264 -5.34 -5.83 5.84
CA HIS A 264 -6.37 -5.15 6.63
C HIS A 264 -7.04 -6.10 7.65
N ILE A 265 -6.19 -6.74 8.46
CA ILE A 265 -6.64 -7.79 9.39
C ILE A 265 -7.22 -7.15 10.63
N SER A 266 -8.53 -7.13 10.75
CA SER A 266 -9.28 -6.57 11.87
C SER A 266 -9.71 -7.67 12.85
N LEU A 267 -9.01 -7.77 14.00
CA LEU A 267 -9.29 -8.75 15.04
C LEU A 267 -9.91 -8.06 16.26
N GLN A 268 -11.23 -8.01 16.32
CA GLN A 268 -11.94 -7.38 17.41
C GLN A 268 -11.87 -8.26 18.69
N GLY A 269 -11.42 -7.64 19.79
CA GLY A 269 -11.26 -8.36 21.07
C GLY A 269 -9.97 -9.17 21.21
N ASP A 270 -8.97 -8.98 20.34
CA ASP A 270 -7.64 -9.55 20.53
C ASP A 270 -6.98 -8.94 21.77
N PRO A 271 -6.66 -9.73 22.81
CA PRO A 271 -6.01 -9.22 24.03
C PRO A 271 -4.62 -8.63 23.77
N ARG A 272 -3.98 -8.90 22.61
CA ARG A 272 -2.71 -8.30 22.21
C ARG A 272 -2.86 -6.81 21.87
N CYS A 273 -4.05 -6.37 21.52
CA CYS A 273 -4.39 -4.94 21.37
C CYS A 273 -4.60 -4.24 22.72
N ARG A 274 -4.75 -4.99 23.82
CA ARG A 274 -5.08 -4.49 25.15
C ARG A 274 -3.96 -4.66 26.18
N ARG A 275 -2.72 -4.96 25.85
CA ARG A 275 -1.68 -5.02 26.89
C ARG A 275 -1.48 -3.69 27.57
N ARG A 276 -2.37 -3.40 28.52
CA ARG A 276 -2.02 -2.62 29.73
C ARG A 276 -0.85 -3.35 30.39
N ARG A 277 0.24 -2.60 30.58
CA ARG A 277 1.32 -3.00 31.47
C ARG A 277 0.75 -3.58 32.76
N LYS A 278 0.79 -4.89 32.96
CA LYS A 278 1.04 -5.41 34.29
C LYS A 278 2.53 -5.20 34.52
N LYS A 279 2.86 -4.34 35.50
CA LYS A 279 4.20 -4.24 36.06
C LYS A 279 4.59 -5.65 36.55
N THR A 280 5.50 -6.29 35.87
CA THR A 280 6.28 -7.40 36.44
C THR A 280 7.68 -7.33 35.87
N SER A 281 8.61 -7.11 36.82
CA SER A 281 10.04 -7.46 36.89
C SER A 281 10.82 -7.66 35.57
N LYS A 282 11.92 -6.93 35.58
CA LYS A 282 13.20 -7.10 34.87
C LYS A 282 13.37 -8.40 34.12
N THR A 283 13.37 -8.33 32.80
CA THR A 283 14.05 -9.26 31.90
C THR A 283 14.60 -8.49 30.68
N PRO A 284 15.77 -8.86 30.12
CA PRO A 284 16.50 -8.05 29.16
C PRO A 284 15.73 -7.85 27.85
N ARG A 285 15.92 -6.70 27.22
CA ARG A 285 15.39 -6.36 25.91
C ARG A 285 15.89 -7.39 24.87
N ALA A 286 15.02 -8.24 24.39
CA ALA A 286 15.25 -8.97 23.16
C ALA A 286 15.28 -7.97 21.98
N ALA A 287 16.25 -8.14 21.10
CA ALA A 287 16.38 -7.40 19.85
C ALA A 287 15.07 -7.47 19.02
N PRO A 288 14.75 -6.44 18.23
CA PRO A 288 13.54 -6.46 17.42
C PRO A 288 13.61 -7.62 16.44
N THR A 289 12.61 -8.50 16.50
CA THR A 289 12.46 -9.62 15.57
C THR A 289 12.34 -9.08 14.15
N PRO A 290 13.12 -9.55 13.17
CA PRO A 290 13.03 -9.09 11.80
C PRO A 290 11.62 -9.34 11.26
N VAL A 291 11.04 -8.33 10.64
CA VAL A 291 9.75 -8.42 9.97
C VAL A 291 9.92 -9.37 8.78
N ARG A 292 9.24 -10.53 8.81
CA ARG A 292 9.20 -11.41 7.64
C ARG A 292 8.38 -10.72 6.56
N TRP A 293 9.04 -10.35 5.49
CA TRP A 293 8.44 -9.86 4.26
C TRP A 293 7.89 -11.04 3.48
N CYS A 294 6.61 -11.01 3.14
CA CYS A 294 6.07 -11.93 2.14
C CYS A 294 6.40 -11.37 0.75
N TRP A 295 7.39 -11.95 0.11
CA TRP A 295 7.71 -11.69 -1.28
C TRP A 295 6.93 -12.65 -2.13
N VAL A 296 6.18 -12.15 -3.10
CA VAL A 296 5.64 -12.99 -4.17
C VAL A 296 6.63 -12.90 -5.32
N ARG A 297 7.41 -13.95 -5.52
CA ARG A 297 8.13 -14.16 -6.78
C ARG A 297 7.27 -15.07 -7.64
N THR A 298 6.99 -14.65 -8.82
CA THR A 298 6.47 -15.53 -9.89
C THR A 298 7.61 -15.99 -10.76
#